data_839c4cca8e9fc964f4c3a7ad2cb1ee02
#
_entry.id   839c4cca8e9fc964f4c3a7ad2cb1ee02
#
_cell.length_a   1.000
_cell.length_b   1.000
_cell.length_c   1.000
_cell.angle_alpha   90.00
_cell.angle_beta   90.00
_cell.angle_gamma   90.00
#
_symmetry.space_group_name_H-M   'P 1'
#
loop_
_entity.id
_entity.type
_entity.pdbx_description
1 polymer ?
#
loop_
_entity_poly.entity_id
_entity_poly.type
_entity_poly.pdbx_seq_one_letter_code
_entity_poly.pdbx_strand_id
1 'polypeptide(L)'
;MVPRRASRAAPGAQAGVARREPALRVAEVLAEGGAGRGVLRRRRGILRFRLRRQSPACRRGLPLTEAGLILAVFALGGLSFALLARRLVPKLGESGLCQLGCVLIAIALAAICLKPTPGVGVIGCYLFGLGFYMLHNTLQTTATQMAPERRGAAVSLFATAFFTGQSLGTAVGGGIIALSGTTPTLALAAVAVLPVGFGFAWQIRRRDRSLVPA
;
A
#
# COMPACT_ATOMS: atom_id res chain seq x y z
N MET A 1 -64.34 -26.98 8.30
CA MET A 1 -64.30 -25.86 7.32
C MET A 1 -63.46 -24.78 7.94
N VAL A 2 -62.17 -24.77 7.59
CA VAL A 2 -61.14 -23.84 8.16
C VAL A 2 -60.56 -23.04 7.02
N PRO A 3 -60.58 -21.69 7.02
CA PRO A 3 -60.07 -20.90 5.93
C PRO A 3 -58.52 -20.76 6.00
N ARG A 4 -57.85 -21.05 4.88
CA ARG A 4 -56.42 -20.85 4.64
C ARG A 4 -56.10 -19.37 4.70
N ARG A 5 -55.20 -18.98 5.58
CA ARG A 5 -54.55 -17.65 5.58
C ARG A 5 -53.50 -17.59 4.44
N ALA A 6 -53.74 -16.70 3.51
CA ALA A 6 -52.79 -16.34 2.49
C ALA A 6 -51.67 -15.47 3.14
N SER A 7 -50.42 -15.95 3.04
CA SER A 7 -49.23 -15.21 3.44
C SER A 7 -48.98 -14.13 2.40
N ARG A 8 -49.14 -12.88 2.80
CA ARG A 8 -48.69 -11.71 2.01
C ARG A 8 -47.19 -11.59 2.11
N ALA A 9 -46.48 -11.86 1.02
CA ALA A 9 -45.07 -11.55 0.86
C ALA A 9 -44.89 -10.04 0.79
N ALA A 10 -43.96 -9.48 1.56
CA ALA A 10 -43.63 -8.07 1.62
C ALA A 10 -42.91 -7.61 0.33
N PRO A 11 -43.30 -6.50 -0.31
CA PRO A 11 -42.67 -5.98 -1.52
C PRO A 11 -41.53 -5.04 -1.15
N GLY A 12 -40.40 -5.54 -0.67
CA GLY A 12 -39.26 -4.72 -0.27
C GLY A 12 -37.87 -5.22 -0.69
N ALA A 13 -37.78 -6.48 -1.13
CA ALA A 13 -36.47 -7.12 -1.34
C ALA A 13 -35.91 -7.01 -2.79
N GLN A 14 -36.64 -6.45 -3.75
CA GLN A 14 -36.20 -6.41 -5.16
C GLN A 14 -35.66 -5.06 -5.63
N ALA A 15 -35.72 -4.00 -4.82
CA ALA A 15 -35.25 -2.66 -5.23
C ALA A 15 -33.72 -2.44 -5.06
N GLY A 16 -33.01 -3.35 -4.42
CA GLY A 16 -31.57 -3.18 -4.11
C GLY A 16 -30.58 -3.64 -5.18
N VAL A 17 -31.02 -4.44 -6.16
CA VAL A 17 -30.12 -5.07 -7.14
C VAL A 17 -29.97 -4.26 -8.44
N ALA A 18 -30.90 -3.36 -8.74
CA ALA A 18 -30.97 -2.67 -10.03
C ALA A 18 -30.03 -1.44 -10.19
N ARG A 19 -29.25 -1.02 -9.18
CA ARG A 19 -28.46 0.21 -9.24
C ARG A 19 -26.96 0.06 -9.45
N ARG A 20 -26.42 -1.14 -9.69
CA ARG A 20 -24.97 -1.36 -9.81
C ARG A 20 -24.44 -1.60 -11.23
N GLU A 21 -25.19 -1.39 -12.27
CA GLU A 21 -24.83 -1.87 -13.60
C GLU A 21 -24.64 -0.90 -14.78
N PRO A 22 -24.54 0.41 -14.67
CA PRO A 22 -24.20 1.17 -15.89
C PRO A 22 -22.72 1.05 -16.29
N ALA A 23 -21.79 0.97 -15.32
CA ALA A 23 -20.36 0.92 -15.62
C ALA A 23 -19.90 -0.45 -16.14
N LEU A 24 -20.50 -1.55 -15.66
CA LEU A 24 -20.19 -2.90 -16.14
C LEU A 24 -20.75 -3.14 -17.54
N ARG A 25 -21.91 -2.62 -17.88
CA ARG A 25 -22.48 -2.72 -19.24
C ARG A 25 -21.70 -1.93 -20.27
N VAL A 26 -21.16 -0.76 -19.91
CA VAL A 26 -20.30 0.01 -20.80
C VAL A 26 -18.99 -0.75 -21.09
N ALA A 27 -18.41 -1.41 -20.07
CA ALA A 27 -17.22 -2.24 -20.25
C ALA A 27 -17.50 -3.50 -21.09
N GLU A 28 -18.68 -4.12 -20.98
CA GLU A 28 -19.09 -5.25 -21.80
C GLU A 28 -19.35 -4.85 -23.26
N VAL A 29 -20.02 -3.73 -23.51
CA VAL A 29 -20.30 -3.23 -24.87
C VAL A 29 -19.01 -2.81 -25.57
N LEU A 30 -18.04 -2.23 -24.88
CA LEU A 30 -16.74 -1.90 -25.46
C LEU A 30 -15.87 -3.14 -25.71
N ALA A 31 -16.08 -4.23 -24.98
CA ALA A 31 -15.37 -5.50 -25.18
C ALA A 31 -15.97 -6.36 -26.32
N GLU A 32 -17.20 -6.15 -26.71
CA GLU A 32 -17.86 -6.90 -27.78
C GLU A 32 -17.63 -6.33 -29.20
N GLY A 33 -17.04 -5.15 -29.31
CA GLY A 33 -16.82 -4.42 -30.55
C GLY A 33 -15.62 -4.79 -31.41
N GLY A 34 -14.84 -5.83 -31.11
CA GLY A 34 -13.65 -6.15 -31.93
C GLY A 34 -13.08 -7.55 -31.70
N ALA A 35 -13.16 -8.37 -32.71
CA ALA A 35 -12.32 -9.52 -33.05
C ALA A 35 -11.62 -10.29 -31.90
N GLY A 36 -12.33 -10.99 -31.03
CA GLY A 36 -11.62 -11.67 -29.94
C GLY A 36 -12.36 -12.77 -29.20
N ARG A 37 -13.43 -13.36 -29.73
CA ARG A 37 -14.19 -14.43 -29.04
C ARG A 37 -13.33 -15.63 -28.62
N GLY A 38 -12.28 -15.94 -29.33
CA GLY A 38 -11.34 -17.03 -29.02
C GLY A 38 -10.37 -16.69 -27.87
N VAL A 39 -9.88 -15.46 -27.82
CA VAL A 39 -8.94 -14.97 -26.80
C VAL A 39 -9.67 -14.76 -25.47
N LEU A 40 -10.90 -14.26 -25.50
CA LEU A 40 -11.71 -14.08 -24.29
C LEU A 40 -12.07 -15.41 -23.60
N ARG A 41 -12.36 -16.46 -24.39
CA ARG A 41 -12.66 -17.80 -23.86
C ARG A 41 -11.43 -18.41 -23.18
N ARG A 42 -10.24 -18.23 -23.75
CA ARG A 42 -8.98 -18.70 -23.16
C ARG A 42 -8.62 -17.91 -21.89
N ARG A 43 -8.79 -16.59 -21.90
CA ARG A 43 -8.57 -15.75 -20.71
C ARG A 43 -9.56 -16.07 -19.59
N ARG A 44 -10.84 -16.32 -19.89
CA ARG A 44 -11.85 -16.74 -18.89
C ARG A 44 -11.51 -18.10 -18.27
N GLY A 45 -10.93 -19.02 -19.02
CA GLY A 45 -10.43 -20.31 -18.52
C GLY A 45 -9.25 -20.14 -17.52
N ILE A 46 -8.27 -19.32 -17.89
CA ILE A 46 -7.11 -19.02 -17.04
C ILE A 46 -7.51 -18.22 -15.80
N LEU A 47 -8.43 -17.26 -15.94
CA LEU A 47 -8.95 -16.49 -14.81
C LEU A 47 -9.73 -17.39 -13.82
N ARG A 48 -10.59 -18.30 -14.34
CA ARG A 48 -11.30 -19.26 -13.48
C ARG A 48 -10.37 -20.25 -12.80
N PHE A 49 -9.29 -20.66 -13.46
CA PHE A 49 -8.29 -21.56 -12.87
C PHE A 49 -7.47 -20.86 -11.78
N ARG A 50 -7.11 -19.58 -11.97
CA ARG A 50 -6.42 -18.77 -10.95
C ARG A 50 -7.34 -18.42 -9.77
N LEU A 51 -8.60 -18.09 -10.01
CA LEU A 51 -9.58 -17.81 -8.95
C LEU A 51 -9.89 -19.06 -8.10
N ARG A 52 -9.76 -20.26 -8.69
CA ARG A 52 -9.95 -21.53 -7.95
C ARG A 52 -8.78 -21.87 -7.03
N ARG A 53 -7.57 -21.32 -7.30
CA ARG A 53 -6.38 -21.47 -6.43
C ARG A 53 -6.31 -20.46 -5.28
N GLN A 54 -7.15 -19.44 -5.27
CA GLN A 54 -7.30 -18.60 -4.10
C GLN A 54 -8.07 -19.42 -3.06
N SER A 55 -7.33 -19.87 -2.04
CA SER A 55 -7.87 -20.61 -0.90
C SER A 55 -9.10 -19.91 -0.34
N PRO A 56 -10.15 -20.65 0.11
CA PRO A 56 -11.36 -20.07 0.70
C PRO A 56 -11.05 -19.14 1.90
N ALA A 57 -9.87 -19.22 2.49
CA ALA A 57 -9.38 -18.28 3.51
C ALA A 57 -9.22 -16.83 3.00
N CYS A 58 -8.95 -16.63 1.71
CA CYS A 58 -8.80 -15.28 1.14
C CYS A 58 -10.15 -14.58 0.86
N ARG A 59 -11.28 -15.31 0.93
CA ARG A 59 -12.63 -14.75 0.80
C ARG A 59 -13.23 -14.27 2.11
N ARG A 60 -12.70 -14.70 3.24
CA ARG A 60 -13.05 -14.14 4.55
C ARG A 60 -12.14 -12.95 4.75
N GLY A 61 -12.66 -11.74 4.48
CA GLY A 61 -11.93 -10.52 4.85
C GLY A 61 -11.50 -10.63 6.31
N LEU A 62 -10.29 -10.16 6.61
CA LEU A 62 -9.82 -10.08 8.00
C LEU A 62 -10.89 -9.38 8.85
N PRO A 63 -11.24 -9.90 10.03
CA PRO A 63 -12.08 -9.20 10.97
C PRO A 63 -11.54 -7.79 11.19
N LEU A 64 -12.41 -6.80 11.31
CA LEU A 64 -12.02 -5.40 11.53
C LEU A 64 -11.05 -5.26 12.72
N THR A 65 -11.21 -6.11 13.73
CA THR A 65 -10.31 -6.17 14.88
C THR A 65 -8.88 -6.55 14.50
N GLU A 66 -8.70 -7.56 13.65
CA GLU A 66 -7.37 -7.99 13.19
C GLU A 66 -6.71 -6.92 12.31
N ALA A 67 -7.49 -6.29 11.42
CA ALA A 67 -7.01 -5.17 10.63
C ALA A 67 -6.59 -3.98 11.52
N GLY A 68 -7.36 -3.68 12.56
CA GLY A 68 -7.04 -2.65 13.55
C GLY A 68 -5.77 -2.96 14.34
N LEU A 69 -5.55 -4.22 14.74
CA LEU A 69 -4.34 -4.65 15.42
C LEU A 69 -3.09 -4.50 14.54
N ILE A 70 -3.18 -4.85 13.27
CA ILE A 70 -2.07 -4.67 12.30
C ILE A 70 -1.71 -3.19 12.19
N LEU A 71 -2.71 -2.30 12.08
CA LEU A 71 -2.48 -0.85 12.05
C LEU A 71 -1.88 -0.34 13.37
N ALA A 72 -2.30 -0.87 14.50
CA ALA A 72 -1.72 -0.52 15.80
C ALA A 72 -0.23 -0.93 15.89
N VAL A 73 0.13 -2.11 15.41
CA VAL A 73 1.53 -2.57 15.35
C VAL A 73 2.39 -1.68 14.45
N PHE A 74 1.87 -1.28 13.29
CA PHE A 74 2.52 -0.31 12.42
C PHE A 74 2.73 1.04 13.13
N ALA A 75 1.72 1.55 13.83
CA ALA A 75 1.79 2.79 14.59
C ALA A 75 2.80 2.71 15.75
N LEU A 76 2.91 1.55 16.42
CA LEU A 76 3.93 1.30 17.45
C LEU A 76 5.35 1.41 16.87
N GLY A 77 5.60 0.94 15.66
CA GLY A 77 6.86 1.16 14.95
C GLY A 77 7.18 2.65 14.80
N GLY A 78 6.21 3.45 14.39
CA GLY A 78 6.35 4.91 14.29
C GLY A 78 6.59 5.59 15.64
N LEU A 79 5.86 5.19 16.68
CA LEU A 79 6.07 5.69 18.04
C LEU A 79 7.48 5.36 18.55
N SER A 80 7.95 4.15 18.29
CA SER A 80 9.33 3.76 18.63
C SER A 80 10.35 4.68 17.97
N PHE A 81 10.16 5.01 16.69
CA PHE A 81 11.02 6.00 16.02
C PHE A 81 10.96 7.36 16.72
N ALA A 82 9.77 7.86 17.05
CA ALA A 82 9.63 9.17 17.72
C ALA A 82 10.40 9.22 19.03
N LEU A 83 10.38 8.14 19.83
CA LEU A 83 11.12 8.02 21.08
C LEU A 83 12.64 7.91 20.86
N LEU A 84 13.06 7.19 19.81
CA LEU A 84 14.46 6.99 19.49
C LEU A 84 15.07 8.14 18.67
N ALA A 85 14.26 9.01 18.06
CA ALA A 85 14.69 10.08 17.19
C ALA A 85 15.76 10.97 17.81
N ARG A 86 15.61 11.31 19.10
CA ARG A 86 16.59 12.11 19.86
C ARG A 86 18.01 11.51 19.84
N ARG A 87 18.13 10.19 19.74
CA ARG A 87 19.41 9.46 19.71
C ARG A 87 19.86 9.11 18.29
N LEU A 88 18.91 8.78 17.41
CA LEU A 88 19.20 8.33 16.04
C LEU A 88 19.55 9.50 15.12
N VAL A 89 18.83 10.61 15.21
CA VAL A 89 19.06 11.77 14.33
C VAL A 89 20.50 12.30 14.45
N PRO A 90 21.06 12.56 15.66
CA PRO A 90 22.43 13.04 15.78
C PRO A 90 23.48 12.03 15.35
N LYS A 91 23.20 10.71 15.51
CA LYS A 91 24.17 9.65 15.20
C LYS A 91 24.23 9.28 13.72
N LEU A 92 23.09 9.22 13.05
CA LEU A 92 22.98 8.74 11.68
C LEU A 92 22.89 9.88 10.65
N GLY A 93 22.47 11.06 11.10
CA GLY A 93 22.13 12.17 10.21
C GLY A 93 20.92 11.85 9.32
N GLU A 94 20.49 12.85 8.54
CA GLU A 94 19.32 12.70 7.64
C GLU A 94 19.54 11.61 6.58
N SER A 95 20.73 11.56 5.98
CA SER A 95 21.07 10.57 4.96
C SER A 95 21.12 9.14 5.50
N GLY A 96 21.65 8.95 6.72
CA GLY A 96 21.67 7.63 7.38
C GLY A 96 20.29 7.14 7.77
N LEU A 97 19.40 8.04 8.21
CA LEU A 97 18.02 7.72 8.52
C LEU A 97 17.23 7.26 7.27
N CYS A 98 17.44 7.92 6.12
CA CYS A 98 16.85 7.49 4.86
C CYS A 98 17.31 6.09 4.46
N GLN A 99 18.63 5.81 4.57
CA GLN A 99 19.18 4.50 4.23
C GLN A 99 18.68 3.41 5.17
N LEU A 100 18.73 3.64 6.47
CA LEU A 100 18.25 2.66 7.46
C LEU A 100 16.74 2.42 7.31
N GLY A 101 15.96 3.47 7.10
CA GLY A 101 14.52 3.38 6.91
C GLY A 101 14.14 2.51 5.72
N CYS A 102 14.75 2.73 4.54
CA CYS A 102 14.44 1.92 3.35
C CYS A 102 14.94 0.47 3.49
N VAL A 103 16.05 0.22 4.16
CA VAL A 103 16.56 -1.14 4.45
C VAL A 103 15.60 -1.88 5.37
N LEU A 104 15.11 -1.24 6.44
CA LEU A 104 14.12 -1.85 7.34
C LEU A 104 12.81 -2.21 6.62
N ILE A 105 12.32 -1.31 5.75
CA ILE A 105 11.14 -1.59 4.91
C ILE A 105 11.40 -2.78 3.98
N ALA A 106 12.54 -2.81 3.31
CA ALA A 106 12.90 -3.90 2.40
C ALA A 106 13.00 -5.25 3.12
N ILE A 107 13.65 -5.28 4.29
CA ILE A 107 13.75 -6.48 5.14
C ILE A 107 12.36 -6.93 5.60
N ALA A 108 11.50 -6.01 6.05
CA ALA A 108 10.14 -6.33 6.49
C ALA A 108 9.32 -6.99 5.37
N LEU A 109 9.34 -6.40 4.18
CA LEU A 109 8.62 -6.93 3.01
C LEU A 109 9.21 -8.27 2.55
N ALA A 110 10.54 -8.40 2.50
CA ALA A 110 11.22 -9.64 2.14
C ALA A 110 10.90 -10.78 3.14
N ALA A 111 10.90 -10.48 4.44
CA ALA A 111 10.58 -11.46 5.48
C ALA A 111 9.13 -11.98 5.33
N ILE A 112 8.17 -11.09 5.07
CA ILE A 112 6.77 -11.45 4.83
C ILE A 112 6.64 -12.30 3.55
N CYS A 113 7.40 -11.99 2.49
CA CYS A 113 7.41 -12.76 1.25
C CYS A 113 7.94 -14.19 1.44
N LEU A 114 9.05 -14.33 2.18
CA LEU A 114 9.77 -15.61 2.34
C LEU A 114 9.05 -16.53 3.33
N LYS A 115 8.46 -15.99 4.37
CA LYS A 115 7.87 -16.77 5.46
C LYS A 115 6.58 -16.14 5.97
N PRO A 116 5.44 -16.29 5.27
CA PRO A 116 4.18 -15.64 5.61
C PRO A 116 3.50 -16.30 6.82
N THR A 117 4.13 -16.23 7.99
CA THR A 117 3.54 -16.66 9.26
C THR A 117 2.98 -15.47 10.03
N PRO A 118 1.95 -15.65 10.87
CA PRO A 118 1.37 -14.54 11.63
C PRO A 118 2.40 -13.77 12.44
N GLY A 119 3.35 -14.44 13.09
CA GLY A 119 4.41 -13.80 13.85
C GLY A 119 5.35 -12.95 13.00
N VAL A 120 5.76 -13.46 11.84
CA VAL A 120 6.58 -12.70 10.87
C VAL A 120 5.79 -11.51 10.33
N GLY A 121 4.48 -11.66 10.12
CA GLY A 121 3.61 -10.57 9.73
C GLY A 121 3.59 -9.43 10.74
N VAL A 122 3.44 -9.74 12.03
CA VAL A 122 3.43 -8.75 13.12
C VAL A 122 4.78 -8.02 13.22
N ILE A 123 5.88 -8.77 13.26
CA ILE A 123 7.24 -8.19 13.31
C ILE A 123 7.52 -7.37 12.06
N GLY A 124 7.12 -7.88 10.89
CA GLY A 124 7.25 -7.17 9.62
C GLY A 124 6.48 -5.85 9.60
N CYS A 125 5.24 -5.82 10.09
CA CYS A 125 4.45 -4.60 10.20
C CYS A 125 5.09 -3.57 11.15
N TYR A 126 5.67 -4.03 12.26
CA TYR A 126 6.40 -3.16 13.18
C TYR A 126 7.64 -2.54 12.51
N LEU A 127 8.48 -3.37 11.89
CA LEU A 127 9.70 -2.91 11.20
C LEU A 127 9.37 -2.01 10.01
N PHE A 128 8.30 -2.34 9.28
CA PHE A 128 7.81 -1.50 8.19
C PHE A 128 7.38 -0.12 8.72
N GLY A 129 6.62 -0.07 9.82
CA GLY A 129 6.21 1.18 10.46
C GLY A 129 7.41 2.00 10.92
N LEU A 130 8.37 1.38 11.60
CA LEU A 130 9.60 2.01 12.06
C LEU A 130 10.38 2.63 10.88
N GLY A 131 10.65 1.85 9.84
CA GLY A 131 11.38 2.30 8.65
C GLY A 131 10.62 3.38 7.86
N PHE A 132 9.30 3.23 7.73
CA PHE A 132 8.45 4.21 7.08
C PHE A 132 8.51 5.58 7.77
N TYR A 133 8.36 5.62 9.09
CA TYR A 133 8.42 6.89 9.83
C TYR A 133 9.82 7.50 9.82
N MET A 134 10.88 6.70 9.83
CA MET A 134 12.24 7.20 9.64
C MET A 134 12.38 7.92 8.30
N LEU A 135 11.98 7.28 7.21
CA LEU A 135 12.07 7.82 5.86
C LEU A 135 11.15 9.04 5.68
N HIS A 136 9.87 8.91 6.06
CA HIS A 136 8.85 9.95 5.89
C HIS A 136 9.18 11.24 6.65
N ASN A 137 9.54 11.13 7.94
CA ASN A 137 9.90 12.31 8.74
C ASN A 137 11.16 13.00 8.21
N THR A 138 12.16 12.23 7.80
CA THR A 138 13.38 12.82 7.24
C THR A 138 13.07 13.58 5.96
N LEU A 139 12.30 12.99 5.04
CA LEU A 139 11.92 13.67 3.78
C LEU A 139 11.09 14.93 4.05
N GLN A 140 10.14 14.88 4.99
CA GLN A 140 9.33 16.05 5.35
C GLN A 140 10.18 17.16 5.97
N THR A 141 11.10 16.81 6.86
CA THR A 141 12.03 17.78 7.48
C THR A 141 12.92 18.40 6.45
N THR A 142 13.53 17.61 5.57
CA THR A 142 14.37 18.09 4.46
C THR A 142 13.59 19.04 3.54
N ALA A 143 12.33 18.68 3.19
CA ALA A 143 11.47 19.55 2.37
C ALA A 143 11.23 20.93 3.03
N THR A 144 11.00 20.97 4.34
CA THR A 144 10.78 22.23 5.06
C THR A 144 12.05 23.05 5.20
N GLN A 145 13.22 22.43 5.29
CA GLN A 145 14.51 23.09 5.37
C GLN A 145 14.93 23.72 4.04
N MET A 146 14.50 23.15 2.91
CA MET A 146 14.80 23.68 1.57
C MET A 146 14.11 25.02 1.28
N ALA A 147 13.04 25.36 1.98
CA ALA A 147 12.29 26.61 1.80
C ALA A 147 11.93 27.25 3.15
N PRO A 148 12.91 27.76 3.91
CA PRO A 148 12.71 28.26 5.27
C PRO A 148 11.75 29.45 5.33
N GLU A 149 11.70 30.29 4.27
CA GLU A 149 10.80 31.43 4.19
C GLU A 149 9.36 31.06 3.81
N ARG A 150 9.17 29.88 3.21
CA ARG A 150 7.86 29.39 2.72
C ARG A 150 7.54 27.99 3.23
N ARG A 151 7.83 27.72 4.50
CA ARG A 151 7.66 26.39 5.12
C ARG A 151 6.25 25.81 4.91
N GLY A 152 5.20 26.62 5.01
CA GLY A 152 3.83 26.16 4.78
C GLY A 152 3.61 25.63 3.35
N ALA A 153 4.11 26.35 2.34
CA ALA A 153 4.04 25.90 0.95
C ALA A 153 4.87 24.63 0.71
N ALA A 154 6.05 24.51 1.32
CA ALA A 154 6.89 23.32 1.22
C ALA A 154 6.20 22.08 1.81
N VAL A 155 5.56 22.19 2.98
CA VAL A 155 4.78 21.11 3.60
C VAL A 155 3.58 20.73 2.74
N SER A 156 2.84 21.71 2.20
CA SER A 156 1.69 21.45 1.32
C SER A 156 2.10 20.72 0.05
N LEU A 157 3.20 21.14 -0.58
CA LEU A 157 3.73 20.50 -1.79
C LEU A 157 4.20 19.07 -1.50
N PHE A 158 4.93 18.87 -0.39
CA PHE A 158 5.36 17.55 0.05
C PHE A 158 4.15 16.64 0.31
N ALA A 159 3.14 17.12 1.04
CA ALA A 159 1.93 16.35 1.32
C ALA A 159 1.17 15.98 0.03
N THR A 160 1.02 16.92 -0.90
CA THR A 160 0.38 16.68 -2.19
C THR A 160 1.13 15.61 -2.98
N ALA A 161 2.45 15.73 -3.11
CA ALA A 161 3.28 14.73 -3.80
C ALA A 161 3.20 13.35 -3.13
N PHE A 162 3.24 13.32 -1.80
CA PHE A 162 3.14 12.09 -1.01
C PHE A 162 1.79 11.38 -1.22
N PHE A 163 0.66 12.07 -1.05
CA PHE A 163 -0.66 11.46 -1.23
C PHE A 163 -0.96 11.10 -2.68
N THR A 164 -0.47 11.87 -3.64
CA THR A 164 -0.56 11.52 -5.07
C THR A 164 0.23 10.26 -5.36
N GLY A 165 1.48 10.17 -4.87
CA GLY A 165 2.31 8.98 -5.00
C GLY A 165 1.69 7.76 -4.33
N GLN A 166 1.10 7.92 -3.15
CA GLN A 166 0.39 6.85 -2.44
C GLN A 166 -0.83 6.34 -3.22
N SER A 167 -1.62 7.25 -3.80
CA SER A 167 -2.80 6.89 -4.60
C SER A 167 -2.41 6.13 -5.87
N LEU A 168 -1.41 6.62 -6.60
CA LEU A 168 -0.87 5.96 -7.79
C LEU A 168 -0.25 4.60 -7.43
N GLY A 169 0.55 4.55 -6.36
CA GLY A 169 1.17 3.31 -5.88
C GLY A 169 0.15 2.25 -5.49
N THR A 170 -0.95 2.66 -4.85
CA THR A 170 -2.05 1.76 -4.49
C THR A 170 -2.76 1.24 -5.74
N ALA A 171 -3.03 2.09 -6.73
CA ALA A 171 -3.68 1.69 -7.98
C ALA A 171 -2.80 0.72 -8.79
N VAL A 172 -1.52 1.05 -8.97
CA VAL A 172 -0.55 0.19 -9.68
C VAL A 172 -0.32 -1.11 -8.93
N GLY A 173 -0.08 -1.04 -7.61
CA GLY A 173 0.12 -2.22 -6.76
C GLY A 173 -1.09 -3.15 -6.76
N GLY A 174 -2.31 -2.60 -6.67
CA GLY A 174 -3.55 -3.37 -6.80
C GLY A 174 -3.68 -4.06 -8.16
N GLY A 175 -3.31 -3.39 -9.25
CA GLY A 175 -3.25 -3.98 -10.59
C GLY A 175 -2.25 -5.13 -10.69
N ILE A 176 -1.05 -4.97 -10.13
CA ILE A 176 -0.02 -6.03 -10.12
C ILE A 176 -0.49 -7.22 -9.27
N ILE A 177 -1.10 -6.97 -8.10
CA ILE A 177 -1.67 -8.03 -7.25
C ILE A 177 -2.73 -8.83 -8.01
N ALA A 178 -3.61 -8.15 -8.75
CA ALA A 178 -4.65 -8.81 -9.53
C ALA A 178 -4.09 -9.70 -10.65
N LEU A 179 -2.97 -9.30 -11.26
CA LEU A 179 -2.33 -10.05 -12.37
C LEU A 179 -1.38 -11.13 -11.88
N SER A 180 -0.55 -10.84 -10.90
CA SER A 180 0.60 -11.67 -10.50
C SER A 180 0.48 -12.24 -9.08
N GLY A 181 -0.40 -11.69 -8.25
CA GLY A 181 -0.57 -12.08 -6.85
C GLY A 181 0.23 -11.22 -5.87
N THR A 182 0.03 -11.48 -4.59
CA THR A 182 0.59 -10.65 -3.50
C THR A 182 2.11 -10.80 -3.37
N THR A 183 2.64 -12.03 -3.41
CA THR A 183 4.08 -12.29 -3.18
C THR A 183 5.00 -11.56 -4.15
N PRO A 184 4.82 -11.63 -5.49
CA PRO A 184 5.70 -10.90 -6.41
C PRO A 184 5.53 -9.37 -6.28
N THR A 185 4.35 -8.90 -5.91
CA THR A 185 4.14 -7.45 -5.66
C THR A 185 4.93 -6.96 -4.46
N LEU A 186 4.91 -7.70 -3.35
CA LEU A 186 5.71 -7.37 -2.16
C LEU A 186 7.21 -7.47 -2.44
N ALA A 187 7.65 -8.48 -3.18
CA ALA A 187 9.05 -8.62 -3.59
C ALA A 187 9.51 -7.43 -4.45
N LEU A 188 8.69 -7.02 -5.42
CA LEU A 188 8.96 -5.84 -6.24
C LEU A 188 9.04 -4.58 -5.38
N ALA A 189 8.12 -4.39 -4.44
CA ALA A 189 8.13 -3.26 -3.52
C ALA A 189 9.37 -3.25 -2.63
N ALA A 190 9.81 -4.41 -2.12
CA ALA A 190 11.03 -4.55 -1.32
C ALA A 190 12.29 -4.10 -2.10
N VAL A 191 12.36 -4.44 -3.38
CA VAL A 191 13.48 -4.03 -4.24
C VAL A 191 13.35 -2.56 -4.62
N ALA A 192 12.16 -2.09 -4.97
CA ALA A 192 11.93 -0.73 -5.45
C ALA A 192 12.18 0.36 -4.39
N VAL A 193 11.99 0.06 -3.11
CA VAL A 193 12.20 1.04 -2.03
C VAL A 193 13.68 1.37 -1.83
N LEU A 194 14.60 0.45 -2.11
CA LEU A 194 16.04 0.63 -1.90
C LEU A 194 16.62 1.78 -2.75
N PRO A 195 16.48 1.78 -4.10
CA PRO A 195 17.02 2.87 -4.91
C PRO A 195 16.41 4.24 -4.56
N VAL A 196 15.16 4.27 -4.12
CA VAL A 196 14.52 5.50 -3.66
C VAL A 196 15.21 6.04 -2.41
N GLY A 197 15.35 5.21 -1.35
CA GLY A 197 16.01 5.64 -0.11
C GLY A 197 17.49 5.99 -0.29
N PHE A 198 18.23 5.19 -1.06
CA PHE A 198 19.65 5.48 -1.35
C PHE A 198 19.82 6.71 -2.24
N GLY A 199 18.94 6.92 -3.22
CA GLY A 199 18.93 8.10 -4.09
C GLY A 199 18.70 9.39 -3.31
N PHE A 200 17.72 9.41 -2.39
CA PHE A 200 17.50 10.54 -1.49
C PHE A 200 18.70 10.78 -0.55
N ALA A 201 19.23 9.72 0.05
CA ALA A 201 20.41 9.84 0.90
C ALA A 201 21.61 10.43 0.16
N TRP A 202 21.79 10.07 -1.10
CA TRP A 202 22.84 10.62 -1.95
C TRP A 202 22.62 12.12 -2.27
N GLN A 203 21.38 12.52 -2.55
CA GLN A 203 21.03 13.93 -2.78
C GLN A 203 21.26 14.78 -1.53
N ILE A 204 20.87 14.29 -0.35
CA ILE A 204 21.09 14.97 0.93
C ILE A 204 22.60 15.17 1.15
N ARG A 205 23.43 14.14 0.98
CA ARG A 205 24.89 14.24 1.11
C ARG A 205 25.53 15.21 0.11
N ARG A 206 25.02 15.27 -1.10
CA ARG A 206 25.49 16.25 -2.10
C ARG A 206 25.20 17.67 -1.65
N ARG A 207 24.00 17.93 -1.16
CA ARG A 207 23.61 19.23 -0.63
C ARG A 207 24.50 19.65 0.54
N ASP A 208 24.73 18.76 1.50
CA ASP A 208 25.52 19.07 2.68
C ASP A 208 26.98 19.42 2.30
N ARG A 209 27.56 18.75 1.30
CA ARG A 209 28.91 19.07 0.79
C ARG A 209 28.96 20.42 0.09
N SER A 210 27.89 20.87 -0.54
CA SER A 210 27.86 22.18 -1.22
C SER A 210 27.70 23.37 -0.25
N LEU A 211 27.31 23.09 1.00
CA LEU A 211 27.12 24.10 2.04
C LEU A 211 28.35 24.31 2.93
N VAL A 212 29.36 23.43 2.86
CA VAL A 212 30.65 23.58 3.56
C VAL A 212 31.61 24.30 2.60
N PRO A 213 31.91 25.59 2.83
CA PRO A 213 32.96 26.30 2.06
C PRO A 213 34.31 25.64 2.33
N ALA A 214 35.17 25.59 1.29
CA ALA A 214 36.52 25.07 1.35
C ALA A 214 37.43 25.97 2.20
#